data_7342429e915e6849903880ff4395bdd8
#
_entry.id   7342429e915e6849903880ff4395bdd8
#
_cell.length_a   1.000
_cell.length_b   1.000
_cell.length_c   1.000
_cell.angle_alpha   90.00
_cell.angle_beta   90.00
_cell.angle_gamma   90.00
#
_symmetry.space_group_name_H-M   'P 1'
#
loop_
_entity.id
_entity.type
_entity.pdbx_description
1 polymer ?
#
loop_
_entity_poly.entity_id
_entity_poly.type
_entity_poly.pdbx_seq_one_letter_code
_entity_poly.pdbx_strand_id
1 'polypeptide(L)'
;MEYFSNPSIINLFRQCTSLVSLPDISKWNISNVKDMSCIFDGSNSLISLPDISKWDISKVSNLSYLFSKCESLVSIPDISIWNTSNVKDMTGMFYECNSLIYLPDISKWNISNATDICYMFYECKSLISLPDISKWNTSNVRDMNNLFDGCKSLISLPNISKWDISKCKVEKKEKCFIIVLCY
;
A
#
# COMPACT_ATOMS: atom_id res chain seq x y z
N MET A 1 -25.47 10.92 2.49
CA MET A 1 -24.64 9.81 2.98
C MET A 1 -24.76 8.71 1.94
N GLU A 2 -23.73 8.55 1.11
CA GLU A 2 -23.76 7.50 0.08
C GLU A 2 -23.39 6.17 0.72
N TYR A 3 -24.30 5.20 0.62
CA TYR A 3 -24.07 3.85 1.10
C TYR A 3 -23.65 2.98 -0.09
N PHE A 4 -22.44 2.44 -0.03
CA PHE A 4 -22.07 1.37 -0.94
C PHE A 4 -22.73 0.07 -0.46
N SER A 5 -23.83 -0.30 -1.08
CA SER A 5 -24.51 -1.59 -0.84
C SER A 5 -23.69 -2.77 -1.39
N ASN A 6 -22.77 -2.51 -2.32
CA ASN A 6 -21.86 -3.51 -2.87
C ASN A 6 -20.67 -3.72 -1.89
N PRO A 7 -20.31 -4.96 -1.55
CA PRO A 7 -19.13 -5.26 -0.72
C PRO A 7 -17.79 -4.96 -1.43
N SER A 8 -17.80 -4.42 -2.63
CA SER A 8 -16.63 -4.09 -3.44
C SER A 8 -16.79 -2.73 -4.12
N ILE A 9 -15.72 -1.92 -4.07
CA ILE A 9 -15.57 -0.66 -4.80
C ILE A 9 -14.33 -0.71 -5.71
N ILE A 10 -14.07 -1.90 -6.25
CA ILE A 10 -12.93 -2.16 -7.13
C ILE A 10 -12.95 -1.20 -8.34
N ASN A 11 -11.77 -0.67 -8.69
CA ASN A 11 -11.55 0.12 -9.90
C ASN A 11 -12.34 1.45 -9.98
N LEU A 12 -12.87 1.98 -8.88
CA LEU A 12 -13.82 3.10 -8.91
C LEU A 12 -13.29 4.34 -9.66
N PHE A 13 -12.02 4.68 -9.48
CA PHE A 13 -11.32 5.75 -10.19
C PHE A 13 -10.14 5.24 -11.01
N ARG A 14 -10.16 3.96 -11.36
CA ARG A 14 -9.07 3.35 -12.12
C ARG A 14 -8.88 4.05 -13.45
N GLN A 15 -7.60 4.38 -13.77
CA GLN A 15 -7.19 5.03 -15.01
C GLN A 15 -7.90 6.38 -15.28
N CYS A 16 -8.33 7.05 -14.21
CA CYS A 16 -8.81 8.43 -14.32
C CYS A 16 -7.61 9.40 -14.51
N THR A 17 -6.92 9.28 -15.65
CA THR A 17 -5.64 9.93 -15.92
C THR A 17 -5.68 11.46 -15.85
N SER A 18 -6.84 12.08 -16.06
CA SER A 18 -7.05 13.53 -15.97
C SER A 18 -7.55 13.99 -14.60
N LEU A 19 -7.75 13.08 -13.65
CA LEU A 19 -8.24 13.39 -12.32
C LEU A 19 -7.14 14.03 -11.48
N VAL A 20 -7.25 15.30 -11.18
CA VAL A 20 -6.25 16.06 -10.39
C VAL A 20 -6.56 16.03 -8.89
N SER A 21 -7.83 16.06 -8.54
CA SER A 21 -8.31 16.03 -7.14
C SER A 21 -9.69 15.40 -7.06
N LEU A 22 -10.07 15.01 -5.85
CA LEU A 22 -11.38 14.42 -5.57
C LEU A 22 -12.21 15.36 -4.70
N PRO A 23 -13.55 15.33 -4.80
CA PRO A 23 -14.43 15.96 -3.81
C PRO A 23 -14.24 15.30 -2.44
N ASP A 24 -14.85 15.86 -1.40
CA ASP A 24 -14.83 15.27 -0.06
C ASP A 24 -15.52 13.88 -0.05
N ILE A 25 -14.71 12.84 0.05
CA ILE A 25 -15.15 11.44 0.17
C ILE A 25 -14.97 10.90 1.59
N SER A 26 -14.61 11.74 2.57
CA SER A 26 -14.37 11.35 3.97
C SER A 26 -15.59 10.73 4.63
N LYS A 27 -16.78 11.08 4.15
CA LYS A 27 -18.07 10.62 4.69
C LYS A 27 -18.61 9.37 4.02
N TRP A 28 -17.90 8.80 3.10
CA TRP A 28 -18.34 7.57 2.47
C TRP A 28 -18.45 6.44 3.51
N ASN A 29 -19.57 5.76 3.51
CA ASN A 29 -19.75 4.58 4.34
C ASN A 29 -19.25 3.35 3.60
N ILE A 30 -18.02 2.94 3.92
CA ILE A 30 -17.38 1.76 3.34
C ILE A 30 -17.30 0.58 4.31
N SER A 31 -17.98 0.64 5.45
CA SER A 31 -17.89 -0.36 6.54
C SER A 31 -18.29 -1.78 6.14
N ASN A 32 -18.92 -1.97 4.98
CA ASN A 32 -19.23 -3.30 4.41
C ASN A 32 -18.34 -3.69 3.24
N VAL A 33 -17.42 -2.82 2.83
CA VAL A 33 -16.50 -3.08 1.71
C VAL A 33 -15.46 -4.13 2.13
N LYS A 34 -15.27 -5.13 1.29
CA LYS A 34 -14.28 -6.21 1.47
C LYS A 34 -13.12 -6.12 0.50
N ASP A 35 -13.32 -5.46 -0.63
CA ASP A 35 -12.34 -5.33 -1.69
C ASP A 35 -12.26 -3.88 -2.16
N MET A 36 -11.08 -3.30 -2.01
CA MET A 36 -10.74 -1.93 -2.38
C MET A 36 -9.61 -1.90 -3.42
N SER A 37 -9.39 -3.03 -4.12
CA SER A 37 -8.30 -3.11 -5.09
C SER A 37 -8.47 -2.11 -6.23
N CYS A 38 -7.34 -1.56 -6.67
CA CYS A 38 -7.23 -0.68 -7.83
C CYS A 38 -8.13 0.57 -7.81
N ILE A 39 -8.63 1.03 -6.66
CA ILE A 39 -9.56 2.19 -6.63
C ILE A 39 -8.98 3.38 -7.39
N PHE A 40 -7.71 3.69 -7.19
CA PHE A 40 -7.04 4.84 -7.81
C PHE A 40 -5.95 4.42 -8.81
N ASP A 41 -5.86 3.12 -9.16
CA ASP A 41 -4.81 2.60 -10.05
C ASP A 41 -4.77 3.37 -11.38
N GLY A 42 -3.62 3.93 -11.71
CA GLY A 42 -3.41 4.69 -12.95
C GLY A 42 -4.03 6.08 -12.98
N SER A 43 -4.45 6.63 -11.83
CA SER A 43 -4.86 8.05 -11.73
C SER A 43 -3.63 8.95 -11.67
N ASN A 44 -2.90 9.02 -12.79
CA ASN A 44 -1.54 9.57 -12.86
C ASN A 44 -1.45 11.06 -12.50
N SER A 45 -2.51 11.84 -12.74
CA SER A 45 -2.56 13.28 -12.46
C SER A 45 -3.04 13.61 -11.05
N LEU A 46 -3.41 12.62 -10.24
CA LEU A 46 -3.93 12.83 -8.89
C LEU A 46 -2.80 13.35 -7.98
N ILE A 47 -2.92 14.61 -7.52
CA ILE A 47 -1.88 15.27 -6.73
C ILE A 47 -2.07 15.01 -5.23
N SER A 48 -3.31 14.95 -4.78
CA SER A 48 -3.67 14.75 -3.38
C SER A 48 -4.98 14.01 -3.23
N LEU A 49 -5.16 13.40 -2.08
CA LEU A 49 -6.40 12.76 -1.67
C LEU A 49 -7.09 13.57 -0.58
N PRO A 50 -8.43 13.62 -0.53
CA PRO A 50 -9.15 14.11 0.62
C PRO A 50 -8.90 13.23 1.84
N ASP A 51 -9.30 13.65 3.02
CA ASP A 51 -9.12 12.87 4.25
C ASP A 51 -9.92 11.55 4.20
N ILE A 52 -9.17 10.45 4.04
CA ILE A 52 -9.70 9.07 4.05
C ILE A 52 -9.33 8.34 5.36
N SER A 53 -8.77 9.04 6.35
CA SER A 53 -8.34 8.43 7.61
C SER A 53 -9.49 7.74 8.35
N LYS A 54 -10.70 8.31 8.22
CA LYS A 54 -11.91 7.80 8.91
C LYS A 54 -12.62 6.66 8.19
N TRP A 55 -12.11 6.22 7.08
CA TRP A 55 -12.69 5.07 6.40
C TRP A 55 -12.56 3.81 7.27
N ASP A 56 -13.68 3.17 7.55
CA ASP A 56 -13.71 1.89 8.27
C ASP A 56 -13.36 0.75 7.31
N ILE A 57 -12.07 0.39 7.29
CA ILE A 57 -11.55 -0.72 6.48
C ILE A 57 -11.49 -2.05 7.24
N SER A 58 -12.10 -2.14 8.42
CA SER A 58 -11.98 -3.33 9.29
C SER A 58 -12.45 -4.64 8.66
N LYS A 59 -13.28 -4.58 7.60
CA LYS A 59 -13.72 -5.75 6.82
C LYS A 59 -12.96 -5.95 5.51
N VAL A 60 -12.06 -5.03 5.17
CA VAL A 60 -11.31 -5.11 3.91
C VAL A 60 -10.27 -6.21 3.99
N SER A 61 -10.26 -7.06 2.98
CA SER A 61 -9.28 -8.14 2.81
C SER A 61 -8.31 -7.90 1.67
N ASN A 62 -8.61 -6.97 0.76
CA ASN A 62 -7.83 -6.70 -0.43
C ASN A 62 -7.62 -5.19 -0.63
N LEU A 63 -6.36 -4.75 -0.56
CA LEU A 63 -5.90 -3.39 -0.82
C LEU A 63 -4.91 -3.36 -2.01
N SER A 64 -4.85 -4.44 -2.81
CA SER A 64 -3.88 -4.53 -3.89
C SER A 64 -4.06 -3.39 -4.90
N TYR A 65 -2.94 -2.79 -5.30
CA TYR A 65 -2.89 -1.69 -6.28
C TYR A 65 -3.76 -0.48 -5.95
N LEU A 66 -4.10 -0.26 -4.67
CA LEU A 66 -5.03 0.81 -4.26
C LEU A 66 -4.63 2.19 -4.80
N PHE A 67 -3.34 2.55 -4.70
CA PHE A 67 -2.77 3.81 -5.19
C PHE A 67 -1.74 3.60 -6.32
N SER A 68 -1.74 2.41 -6.92
CA SER A 68 -0.78 2.08 -7.98
C SER A 68 -0.81 3.12 -9.09
N LYS A 69 0.37 3.51 -9.57
CA LYS A 69 0.55 4.48 -10.66
C LYS A 69 -0.13 5.84 -10.43
N CYS A 70 -0.34 6.23 -9.19
CA CYS A 70 -0.66 7.61 -8.85
C CYS A 70 0.63 8.44 -8.90
N GLU A 71 1.16 8.65 -10.11
CA GLU A 71 2.52 9.17 -10.34
C GLU A 71 2.73 10.57 -9.79
N SER A 72 1.67 11.41 -9.76
CA SER A 72 1.73 12.79 -9.26
C SER A 72 1.39 12.92 -7.77
N LEU A 73 1.04 11.83 -7.09
CA LEU A 73 0.60 11.85 -5.70
C LEU A 73 1.80 12.12 -4.77
N VAL A 74 1.81 13.28 -4.11
CA VAL A 74 2.95 13.73 -3.30
C VAL A 74 2.89 13.18 -1.87
N SER A 75 1.68 13.01 -1.34
CA SER A 75 1.45 12.53 0.03
C SER A 75 0.16 11.74 0.14
N ILE A 76 0.09 10.89 1.14
CA ILE A 76 -1.09 10.12 1.52
C ILE A 76 -1.66 10.73 2.82
N PRO A 77 -2.99 10.90 2.97
CA PRO A 77 -3.61 11.24 4.25
C PRO A 77 -3.21 10.27 5.36
N ASP A 78 -3.40 10.64 6.61
CA ASP A 78 -3.02 9.80 7.74
C ASP A 78 -3.86 8.51 7.82
N ILE A 79 -3.36 7.47 7.17
CA ILE A 79 -3.95 6.12 7.20
C ILE A 79 -3.32 5.22 8.28
N SER A 80 -2.53 5.78 9.20
CA SER A 80 -1.90 5.01 10.29
C SER A 80 -2.90 4.32 11.20
N ILE A 81 -4.11 4.89 11.30
CA ILE A 81 -5.19 4.38 12.15
C ILE A 81 -6.07 3.31 11.48
N TRP A 82 -5.81 2.98 10.22
CA TRP A 82 -6.56 1.94 9.53
C TRP A 82 -6.39 0.58 10.20
N ASN A 83 -7.51 -0.09 10.47
CA ASN A 83 -7.50 -1.46 10.98
C ASN A 83 -7.22 -2.45 9.84
N THR A 84 -5.95 -2.81 9.65
CA THR A 84 -5.50 -3.71 8.58
C THR A 84 -5.52 -5.19 8.96
N SER A 85 -6.06 -5.54 10.14
CA SER A 85 -5.98 -6.91 10.69
C SER A 85 -6.64 -8.00 9.80
N ASN A 86 -7.57 -7.63 8.93
CA ASN A 86 -8.21 -8.56 8.00
C ASN A 86 -7.60 -8.54 6.58
N VAL A 87 -6.65 -7.65 6.31
CA VAL A 87 -6.06 -7.52 4.99
C VAL A 87 -5.14 -8.70 4.71
N LYS A 88 -5.34 -9.31 3.54
CA LYS A 88 -4.57 -10.46 3.05
C LYS A 88 -3.67 -10.09 1.89
N ASP A 89 -4.10 -9.14 1.06
CA ASP A 89 -3.39 -8.74 -0.14
C ASP A 89 -3.14 -7.23 -0.14
N MET A 90 -1.86 -6.85 -0.16
CA MET A 90 -1.35 -5.48 -0.27
C MET A 90 -0.41 -5.33 -1.48
N THR A 91 -0.49 -6.27 -2.44
CA THR A 91 0.32 -6.26 -3.66
C THR A 91 0.27 -4.91 -4.32
N GLY A 92 1.43 -4.32 -4.58
CA GLY A 92 1.57 -3.09 -5.36
C GLY A 92 0.78 -1.89 -4.83
N MET A 93 0.45 -1.83 -3.53
CA MET A 93 -0.44 -0.79 -3.00
C MET A 93 0.01 0.63 -3.35
N PHE A 94 1.33 0.87 -3.44
CA PHE A 94 1.95 2.14 -3.83
C PHE A 94 2.86 1.98 -5.07
N TYR A 95 2.61 0.96 -5.88
CA TYR A 95 3.39 0.65 -7.08
C TYR A 95 3.51 1.88 -8.00
N GLU A 96 4.73 2.29 -8.37
CA GLU A 96 5.00 3.45 -9.23
C GLU A 96 4.39 4.79 -8.74
N CYS A 97 4.23 4.99 -7.43
CA CYS A 97 3.93 6.31 -6.86
C CYS A 97 5.18 7.20 -6.92
N ASN A 98 5.53 7.65 -8.12
CA ASN A 98 6.83 8.26 -8.42
C ASN A 98 7.12 9.56 -7.65
N SER A 99 6.08 10.34 -7.29
CA SER A 99 6.21 11.62 -6.58
C SER A 99 5.99 11.51 -5.07
N LEU A 100 5.67 10.33 -4.55
CA LEU A 100 5.39 10.13 -3.14
C LEU A 100 6.68 10.29 -2.32
N ILE A 101 6.72 11.29 -1.42
CA ILE A 101 7.92 11.66 -0.66
C ILE A 101 7.95 10.96 0.69
N TYR A 102 6.82 10.91 1.39
CA TYR A 102 6.67 10.32 2.72
C TYR A 102 5.40 9.50 2.81
N LEU A 103 5.43 8.50 3.67
CA LEU A 103 4.27 7.72 4.08
C LEU A 103 3.83 8.12 5.49
N PRO A 104 2.52 8.05 5.82
CA PRO A 104 2.07 8.09 7.20
C PRO A 104 2.65 6.92 8.00
N ASP A 105 2.52 6.93 9.32
CA ASP A 105 3.11 5.92 10.20
C ASP A 105 2.42 4.55 10.07
N ILE A 106 2.75 3.85 8.99
CA ILE A 106 2.24 2.48 8.72
C ILE A 106 2.89 1.41 9.60
N SER A 107 3.82 1.77 10.51
CA SER A 107 4.39 0.82 11.47
C SER A 107 3.34 0.19 12.37
N LYS A 108 2.21 0.87 12.55
CA LYS A 108 1.07 0.43 13.38
C LYS A 108 0.17 -0.60 12.69
N TRP A 109 0.34 -0.81 11.40
CA TRP A 109 -0.49 -1.76 10.68
C TRP A 109 -0.26 -3.19 11.15
N ASN A 110 -1.35 -3.90 11.37
CA ASN A 110 -1.31 -5.33 11.65
C ASN A 110 -1.35 -6.09 10.31
N ILE A 111 -0.20 -6.60 9.88
CA ILE A 111 -0.09 -7.40 8.64
C ILE A 111 -0.01 -8.91 8.90
N SER A 112 -0.34 -9.37 10.11
CA SER A 112 -0.21 -10.79 10.48
C SER A 112 -1.04 -11.74 9.62
N ASN A 113 -2.09 -11.24 8.95
CA ASN A 113 -2.91 -11.99 8.01
C ASN A 113 -2.52 -11.77 6.54
N ALA A 114 -1.57 -10.88 6.26
CA ALA A 114 -1.12 -10.63 4.90
C ALA A 114 -0.36 -11.84 4.35
N THR A 115 -0.74 -12.25 3.15
CA THR A 115 -0.07 -13.31 2.39
C THR A 115 0.77 -12.76 1.26
N ASP A 116 0.50 -11.53 0.84
CA ASP A 116 1.14 -10.91 -0.31
C ASP A 116 1.38 -9.40 -0.08
N ILE A 117 2.62 -9.00 -0.19
CA ILE A 117 3.10 -7.62 -0.10
C ILE A 117 4.08 -7.30 -1.23
N CYS A 118 4.11 -8.12 -2.30
CA CYS A 118 5.04 -7.91 -3.40
C CYS A 118 4.77 -6.58 -4.11
N TYR A 119 5.84 -5.96 -4.61
CA TYR A 119 5.79 -4.66 -5.31
C TYR A 119 5.16 -3.50 -4.52
N MET A 120 4.95 -3.63 -3.21
CA MET A 120 4.16 -2.65 -2.45
C MET A 120 4.70 -1.21 -2.58
N PHE A 121 6.02 -1.04 -2.66
CA PHE A 121 6.69 0.26 -2.84
C PHE A 121 7.55 0.30 -4.11
N TYR A 122 7.31 -0.62 -5.05
CA TYR A 122 8.10 -0.70 -6.29
C TYR A 122 8.09 0.63 -7.04
N GLU A 123 9.29 1.09 -7.48
CA GLU A 123 9.48 2.35 -8.23
C GLU A 123 8.89 3.60 -7.52
N CYS A 124 8.79 3.62 -6.20
CA CYS A 124 8.51 4.85 -5.45
C CYS A 124 9.77 5.76 -5.45
N LYS A 125 10.06 6.38 -6.60
CA LYS A 125 11.35 7.03 -6.88
C LYS A 125 11.69 8.17 -5.94
N SER A 126 10.71 8.92 -5.45
CA SER A 126 10.89 10.09 -4.58
C SER A 126 10.79 9.76 -3.09
N LEU A 127 10.49 8.51 -2.71
CA LEU A 127 10.31 8.12 -1.32
C LEU A 127 11.65 8.20 -0.58
N ILE A 128 11.74 9.10 0.41
CA ILE A 128 12.99 9.41 1.12
C ILE A 128 13.21 8.45 2.30
N SER A 129 12.13 8.09 3.00
CA SER A 129 12.19 7.25 4.18
C SER A 129 10.91 6.44 4.35
N LEU A 130 11.03 5.34 5.08
CA LEU A 130 9.91 4.51 5.52
C LEU A 130 9.73 4.64 7.03
N PRO A 131 8.49 4.54 7.56
CA PRO A 131 8.25 4.28 8.97
C PRO A 131 8.95 2.99 9.43
N ASP A 132 9.16 2.83 10.74
CA ASP A 132 9.79 1.62 11.28
C ASP A 132 8.88 0.39 11.17
N ILE A 133 8.96 -0.29 10.03
CA ILE A 133 8.21 -1.53 9.75
C ILE A 133 8.93 -2.79 10.24
N SER A 134 10.01 -2.67 11.02
CA SER A 134 10.78 -3.82 11.54
C SER A 134 9.95 -4.77 12.39
N LYS A 135 8.86 -4.27 12.98
CA LYS A 135 7.95 -5.04 13.84
C LYS A 135 6.81 -5.73 13.10
N TRP A 136 6.71 -5.56 11.81
CA TRP A 136 5.68 -6.25 11.04
C TRP A 136 5.81 -7.77 11.18
N ASN A 137 4.71 -8.42 11.50
CA ASN A 137 4.66 -9.88 11.56
C ASN A 137 4.47 -10.44 10.14
N THR A 138 5.55 -10.91 9.55
CA THR A 138 5.60 -11.44 8.17
C THR A 138 5.43 -12.95 8.09
N SER A 139 5.10 -13.63 9.21
CA SER A 139 5.06 -15.11 9.28
C SER A 139 4.06 -15.78 8.33
N ASN A 140 3.09 -15.03 7.79
CA ASN A 140 2.14 -15.53 6.80
C ASN A 140 2.44 -15.06 5.37
N VAL A 141 3.40 -14.15 5.19
CA VAL A 141 3.74 -13.63 3.86
C VAL A 141 4.39 -14.71 3.00
N ARG A 142 3.87 -14.87 1.80
CA ARG A 142 4.32 -15.84 0.80
C ARG A 142 5.03 -15.19 -0.38
N ASP A 143 4.73 -13.91 -0.62
CA ASP A 143 5.38 -13.13 -1.67
C ASP A 143 5.66 -11.70 -1.19
N MET A 144 6.93 -11.29 -1.25
CA MET A 144 7.41 -9.94 -0.96
C MET A 144 8.45 -9.47 -2.01
N ASN A 145 8.35 -10.04 -3.25
CA ASN A 145 9.31 -9.69 -4.29
C ASN A 145 9.23 -8.23 -4.67
N ASN A 146 10.38 -7.66 -4.99
CA ASN A 146 10.53 -6.31 -5.49
C ASN A 146 9.87 -5.25 -4.58
N LEU A 147 9.81 -5.53 -3.27
CA LEU A 147 9.09 -4.69 -2.30
C LEU A 147 9.56 -3.23 -2.33
N PHE A 148 10.87 -3.00 -2.47
CA PHE A 148 11.51 -1.67 -2.48
C PHE A 148 12.31 -1.42 -3.77
N ASP A 149 12.20 -2.28 -4.77
CA ASP A 149 12.97 -2.14 -6.00
C ASP A 149 12.60 -0.84 -6.71
N GLY A 150 13.61 -0.09 -7.16
CA GLY A 150 13.41 1.21 -7.80
C GLY A 150 13.14 2.40 -6.86
N CYS A 151 13.20 2.24 -5.54
CA CYS A 151 13.11 3.35 -4.57
C CYS A 151 14.40 4.16 -4.51
N LYS A 152 14.69 4.93 -5.55
CA LYS A 152 16.02 5.55 -5.77
C LYS A 152 16.41 6.64 -4.77
N SER A 153 15.44 7.27 -4.10
CA SER A 153 15.69 8.32 -3.11
C SER A 153 15.72 7.82 -1.67
N LEU A 154 15.49 6.51 -1.46
CA LEU A 154 15.41 5.96 -0.12
C LEU A 154 16.80 5.95 0.53
N ILE A 155 16.95 6.69 1.64
CA ILE A 155 18.23 6.88 2.32
C ILE A 155 18.67 5.61 3.05
N SER A 156 17.71 4.90 3.65
CA SER A 156 17.96 3.64 4.36
C SER A 156 16.70 2.80 4.42
N LEU A 157 16.88 1.49 4.46
CA LEU A 157 15.78 0.56 4.78
C LEU A 157 15.63 0.42 6.30
N PRO A 158 14.41 0.26 6.81
CA PRO A 158 14.21 -0.16 8.19
C PRO A 158 14.86 -1.55 8.40
N ASN A 159 15.21 -1.85 9.66
CA ASN A 159 15.80 -3.15 9.97
C ASN A 159 14.79 -4.28 9.84
N ILE A 160 14.84 -4.98 8.71
CA ILE A 160 13.95 -6.11 8.39
C ILE A 160 14.57 -7.49 8.70
N SER A 161 15.70 -7.54 9.40
CA SER A 161 16.42 -8.80 9.73
C SER A 161 15.59 -9.80 10.55
N LYS A 162 14.53 -9.31 11.22
CA LYS A 162 13.63 -10.13 12.04
C LYS A 162 12.41 -10.64 11.28
N TRP A 163 12.25 -10.27 10.02
CA TRP A 163 11.13 -10.74 9.24
C TRP A 163 11.23 -12.25 8.99
N ASP A 164 10.12 -12.94 9.24
CA ASP A 164 10.00 -14.36 8.91
C ASP A 164 9.72 -14.53 7.43
N ILE A 165 10.68 -15.11 6.70
CA ILE A 165 10.59 -15.40 5.26
C ILE A 165 10.42 -16.89 4.98
N SER A 166 10.12 -17.69 6.01
CA SER A 166 10.06 -19.15 5.90
C SER A 166 9.02 -19.64 4.89
N LYS A 167 7.91 -18.90 4.76
CA LYS A 167 6.82 -19.23 3.82
C LYS A 167 6.99 -18.65 2.42
N CYS A 168 7.98 -17.78 2.21
CA CYS A 168 8.24 -17.24 0.89
C CYS A 168 8.68 -18.33 -0.09
N LYS A 169 8.18 -18.28 -1.33
CA LYS A 169 8.50 -19.25 -2.38
C LYS A 169 10.01 -19.30 -2.64
N VAL A 170 10.58 -20.51 -2.71
CA VAL A 170 12.03 -20.76 -2.80
C VAL A 170 12.68 -20.05 -3.99
N GLU A 171 12.02 -20.04 -5.14
CA GLU A 171 12.51 -19.40 -6.37
C GLU A 171 12.68 -17.87 -6.25
N LYS A 172 12.12 -17.30 -5.19
CA LYS A 172 12.08 -15.87 -4.94
C LYS A 172 12.85 -15.45 -3.67
N LYS A 173 13.37 -16.42 -2.89
CA LYS A 173 14.14 -16.12 -1.67
C LYS A 173 15.41 -15.32 -1.96
N GLU A 174 16.10 -15.61 -3.05
CA GLU A 174 17.30 -14.87 -3.45
C GLU A 174 16.97 -13.39 -3.75
N LYS A 175 15.83 -13.11 -4.39
CA LYS A 175 15.38 -11.73 -4.64
C LYS A 175 14.92 -11.03 -3.37
N CYS A 176 14.33 -11.74 -2.41
CA CYS A 176 14.04 -11.17 -1.09
C CYS A 176 15.34 -10.81 -0.33
N PHE A 177 16.42 -11.62 -0.51
CA PHE A 177 17.74 -11.34 0.08
C PHE A 177 18.51 -10.23 -0.63
N ILE A 178 18.36 -10.07 -1.96
CA ILE A 178 19.03 -9.00 -2.72
C ILE A 178 18.58 -7.62 -2.25
N ILE A 179 17.32 -7.47 -1.84
CA ILE A 179 16.81 -6.23 -1.23
C ILE A 179 17.57 -5.89 0.07
N VAL A 180 18.05 -6.90 0.81
CA VAL A 180 18.77 -6.71 2.09
C VAL A 180 20.27 -6.40 1.87
N LEU A 181 20.83 -6.73 0.71
CA LEU A 181 22.26 -6.63 0.43
C LEU A 181 22.68 -5.48 -0.49
N CYS A 182 21.72 -4.76 -1.09
CA CYS A 182 22.01 -3.70 -2.07
C CYS A 182 21.90 -2.27 -1.51
N TYR A 183 21.76 -2.13 -0.18
CA TYR A 183 21.77 -0.83 0.49
C TYR A 183 22.69 -0.83 1.70
#